data_010aae727d2ba38dac1b548e0ea5a5b6
#
_entry.id   010aae727d2ba38dac1b548e0ea5a5b6
#
_cell.length_a   1.000
_cell.length_b   1.000
_cell.length_c   1.000
_cell.angle_alpha   90.00
_cell.angle_beta   90.00
_cell.angle_gamma   90.00
#
_symmetry.space_group_name_H-M   'P 1'
#
loop_
_entity.id
_entity.type
_entity.pdbx_description
1 polymer ?
#
loop_
_entity_poly.entity_id
_entity_poly.type
_entity_poly.pdbx_seq_one_letter_code
_entity_poly.pdbx_strand_id
1 'polypeptide(L)'
;MKIAARQVEAFVRAPNPEVRAILVYGPDQGAISERAVLLCKSVVDDMRDTFRVVELTPKRLKDDPALLSDEAAAIAFGGGRRVIRIR
;
A
#
# COMPACT_ATOMS: atom_id res chain seq x y z
N MET A 1 14.22 2.11 -4.24
CA MET A 1 14.58 3.54 -4.09
C MET A 1 14.32 3.98 -2.66
N LYS A 2 15.24 4.70 -2.07
CA LYS A 2 15.08 5.23 -0.73
C LYS A 2 14.77 6.74 -0.80
N ILE A 3 13.72 7.15 -0.11
CA ILE A 3 13.33 8.56 -0.04
C ILE A 3 14.04 9.20 1.16
N ALA A 4 14.75 10.30 0.95
CA ALA A 4 15.40 11.01 2.04
C ALA A 4 14.35 11.57 3.02
N ALA A 5 14.69 11.61 4.31
CA ALA A 5 13.74 12.05 5.35
C ALA A 5 13.07 13.39 5.03
N ARG A 6 13.83 14.35 4.50
CA ARG A 6 13.34 15.68 4.13
C ARG A 6 12.34 15.68 2.96
N GLN A 7 12.28 14.59 2.20
CA GLN A 7 11.43 14.45 1.01
C GLN A 7 10.20 13.60 1.25
N VAL A 8 10.10 12.98 2.42
CA VAL A 8 9.02 12.04 2.71
C VAL A 8 7.65 12.70 2.65
N GLU A 9 7.48 13.87 3.26
CA GLU A 9 6.20 14.59 3.25
C GLU A 9 5.76 14.93 1.84
N ALA A 10 6.65 15.44 1.01
CA ALA A 10 6.34 15.78 -0.37
C ALA A 10 5.96 14.54 -1.18
N PHE A 11 6.69 13.44 -0.99
CA PHE A 11 6.39 12.18 -1.68
C PHE A 11 5.03 11.63 -1.29
N VAL A 12 4.69 11.67 0.01
CA VAL A 12 3.40 11.14 0.51
C VAL A 12 2.22 11.96 -0.02
N ARG A 13 2.40 13.27 -0.19
CA ARG A 13 1.36 14.15 -0.75
C ARG A 13 1.09 13.92 -2.23
N ALA A 14 2.13 13.59 -2.98
CA ALA A 14 2.04 13.39 -4.42
C ALA A 14 2.96 12.24 -4.85
N PRO A 15 2.61 10.99 -4.51
CA PRO A 15 3.46 9.86 -4.84
C PRO A 15 3.53 9.65 -6.34
N ASN A 16 4.71 9.20 -6.80
CA ASN A 16 4.90 8.88 -8.21
C ASN A 16 4.01 7.68 -8.58
N PRO A 17 3.07 7.85 -9.52
CA PRO A 17 2.12 6.78 -9.87
C PRO A 17 2.77 5.57 -10.55
N GLU A 18 4.02 5.70 -10.99
CA GLU A 18 4.75 4.57 -11.57
C GLU A 18 5.35 3.65 -10.53
N VAL A 19 5.47 4.10 -9.28
CA VAL A 19 5.96 3.28 -8.17
C VAL A 19 4.89 2.27 -7.78
N ARG A 20 5.25 0.99 -7.77
CA ARG A 20 4.30 -0.10 -7.52
C ARG A 20 4.38 -0.67 -6.12
N ALA A 21 5.49 -0.53 -5.45
CA ALA A 21 5.69 -1.05 -4.09
C ALA A 21 6.40 -0.01 -3.24
N ILE A 22 5.90 0.20 -2.04
CA ILE A 22 6.45 1.17 -1.11
C ILE A 22 6.57 0.52 0.26
N LEU A 23 7.76 0.61 0.86
CA LEU A 23 8.00 0.18 2.23
C LEU A 23 8.04 1.41 3.12
N VAL A 24 7.15 1.46 4.11
CA VAL A 24 7.11 2.53 5.10
C VAL A 24 7.64 1.99 6.42
N TYR A 25 8.72 2.57 6.94
CA TYR A 25 9.35 2.08 8.16
C TYR A 25 9.89 3.23 9.00
N GLY A 26 10.16 2.94 10.25
CA GLY A 26 10.70 3.91 11.19
C GLY A 26 10.30 3.59 12.64
N PRO A 27 10.79 4.38 13.62
CA PRO A 27 10.51 4.14 15.03
C PRO A 27 9.12 4.61 15.48
N ASP A 28 8.47 5.52 14.75
CA ASP A 28 7.17 6.08 15.13
C ASP A 28 6.05 5.35 14.40
N GLN A 29 5.39 4.43 15.11
CA GLN A 29 4.30 3.62 14.54
C GLN A 29 3.10 4.46 14.09
N GLY A 30 2.80 5.54 14.79
CA GLY A 30 1.72 6.45 14.42
C GLY A 30 1.99 7.13 13.08
N ALA A 31 3.20 7.63 12.90
CA ALA A 31 3.62 8.25 11.63
C ALA A 31 3.63 7.25 10.49
N ILE A 32 4.10 6.02 10.72
CA ILE A 32 4.10 4.95 9.72
C ILE A 32 2.67 4.64 9.28
N SER A 33 1.76 4.45 10.22
CA SER A 33 0.37 4.13 9.92
C SER A 33 -0.32 5.26 9.16
N GLU A 34 -0.11 6.49 9.57
CA GLU A 34 -0.69 7.67 8.92
C GLU A 34 -0.20 7.81 7.47
N ARG A 35 1.10 7.67 7.27
CA ARG A 35 1.69 7.75 5.93
C ARG A 35 1.22 6.62 5.02
N ALA A 36 1.08 5.41 5.55
CA ALA A 36 0.57 4.28 4.80
C ALA A 36 -0.87 4.52 4.33
N VAL A 37 -1.72 5.07 5.19
CA VAL A 37 -3.10 5.41 4.83
C VAL A 37 -3.14 6.47 3.73
N LEU A 38 -2.32 7.52 3.83
CA LEU A 38 -2.26 8.57 2.82
C LEU A 38 -1.81 8.02 1.46
N LEU A 39 -0.83 7.13 1.45
CA LEU A 39 -0.37 6.48 0.23
C LEU A 39 -1.48 5.61 -0.39
N CYS A 40 -2.21 4.87 0.42
CA CYS A 40 -3.35 4.09 -0.06
C CYS A 40 -4.43 4.98 -0.67
N LYS A 41 -4.74 6.09 -0.02
CA LYS A 41 -5.74 7.04 -0.51
C LYS A 41 -5.35 7.72 -1.82
N SER A 42 -4.09 7.72 -2.17
CA SER A 42 -3.64 8.23 -3.47
C SER A 42 -4.01 7.29 -4.63
N VAL A 43 -4.34 6.05 -4.32
CA VAL A 43 -4.69 5.02 -5.31
C VAL A 43 -6.19 4.76 -5.34
N VAL A 44 -6.84 4.76 -4.19
CA VAL A 44 -8.28 4.44 -4.06
C VAL A 44 -8.99 5.56 -3.32
N ASP A 45 -10.24 5.81 -3.69
CA ASP A 45 -11.04 6.88 -3.09
C ASP A 45 -11.58 6.49 -1.72
N ASP A 46 -11.96 5.23 -1.53
CA ASP A 46 -12.55 4.73 -0.29
C ASP A 46 -11.76 3.55 0.25
N MET A 47 -11.13 3.74 1.41
CA MET A 47 -10.35 2.69 2.08
C MET A 47 -11.21 1.52 2.58
N ARG A 48 -12.52 1.68 2.60
CA ARG A 48 -13.45 0.61 3.00
C ARG A 48 -13.89 -0.26 1.84
N ASP A 49 -13.49 0.07 0.62
CA ASP A 49 -13.82 -0.70 -0.58
C ASP A 49 -13.01 -2.00 -0.59
N THR A 50 -13.65 -3.11 -0.22
CA THR A 50 -12.98 -4.41 -0.11
C THR A 50 -12.58 -5.01 -1.45
N PHE A 51 -13.06 -4.48 -2.57
CA PHE A 51 -12.63 -4.91 -3.90
C PHE A 51 -11.34 -4.22 -4.34
N ARG A 52 -11.06 -3.05 -3.79
CA ARG A 52 -9.89 -2.24 -4.17
C ARG A 52 -8.80 -2.18 -3.12
N VAL A 53 -9.13 -2.45 -1.86
CA VAL A 53 -8.18 -2.44 -0.75
C VAL A 53 -8.15 -3.82 -0.12
N VAL A 54 -6.99 -4.46 -0.19
CA VAL A 54 -6.76 -5.78 0.41
C VAL A 54 -5.72 -5.63 1.49
N GLU A 55 -5.99 -6.19 2.66
CA GLU A 55 -5.06 -6.16 3.78
C GLU A 55 -4.55 -7.58 4.05
N LEU A 56 -3.24 -7.74 4.00
CA LEU A 56 -2.58 -9.01 4.24
C LEU A 56 -1.66 -8.90 5.44
N THR A 57 -1.52 -10.00 6.18
CA THR A 57 -0.58 -10.10 7.29
C THR A 57 0.69 -10.84 6.86
N PRO A 58 1.84 -10.56 7.50
CA PRO A 58 3.06 -11.34 7.23
C PRO A 58 2.86 -12.84 7.45
N LYS A 59 2.04 -13.21 8.44
CA LYS A 59 1.76 -14.63 8.72
C LYS A 59 1.06 -15.30 7.54
N ARG A 60 0.05 -14.65 6.96
CA ARG A 60 -0.66 -15.19 5.80
C ARG A 60 0.25 -15.36 4.60
N LEU A 61 1.17 -14.42 4.39
CA LEU A 61 2.14 -14.50 3.31
C LEU A 61 3.15 -15.64 3.52
N LYS A 62 3.51 -15.91 4.77
CA LYS A 62 4.39 -17.02 5.10
C LYS A 62 3.70 -18.37 4.86
N ASP A 63 2.42 -18.46 5.23
CA ASP A 63 1.64 -19.69 5.08
C ASP A 63 1.27 -19.96 3.60
N ASP A 64 1.10 -18.90 2.81
CA ASP A 64 0.77 -18.99 1.38
C ASP A 64 1.66 -18.03 0.58
N PRO A 65 2.84 -18.46 0.15
CA PRO A 65 3.78 -17.59 -0.56
C PRO A 65 3.25 -17.02 -1.89
N ALA A 66 2.27 -17.66 -2.51
CA ALA A 66 1.68 -17.19 -3.76
C ALA A 66 0.62 -16.12 -3.55
N LEU A 67 0.18 -15.88 -2.30
CA LEU A 67 -0.96 -15.00 -2.02
C LEU A 67 -0.75 -13.58 -2.53
N LEU A 68 0.41 -13.00 -2.33
CA LEU A 68 0.70 -11.64 -2.79
C LEU A 68 0.64 -11.53 -4.32
N SER A 69 1.25 -12.47 -5.04
CA SER A 69 1.20 -12.50 -6.49
C SER A 69 -0.22 -12.66 -7.00
N ASP A 70 -0.99 -13.54 -6.38
CA ASP A 70 -2.36 -13.81 -6.77
C ASP A 70 -3.24 -12.56 -6.58
N GLU A 71 -3.10 -11.89 -5.44
CA GLU A 71 -3.84 -10.65 -5.17
C GLU A 71 -3.41 -9.51 -6.09
N ALA A 72 -2.12 -9.40 -6.38
CA ALA A 72 -1.60 -8.37 -7.27
C ALA A 72 -2.09 -8.57 -8.71
N ALA A 73 -2.29 -9.81 -9.13
CA ALA A 73 -2.79 -10.15 -10.46
C ALA A 73 -4.31 -10.05 -10.58
N ALA A 74 -5.04 -10.02 -9.47
CA ALA A 74 -6.49 -9.96 -9.49
C ALA A 74 -6.99 -8.62 -10.03
N ILE A 75 -8.06 -8.66 -10.81
CA ILE A 75 -8.67 -7.45 -11.38
C ILE A 75 -9.74 -6.96 -10.41
N ALA A 76 -9.70 -5.67 -10.07
CA ALA A 76 -10.73 -5.07 -9.22
C ALA A 76 -12.08 -5.09 -9.94
N PHE A 77 -13.13 -5.34 -9.17
CA PHE A 77 -14.50 -5.28 -9.69
C PHE A 77 -14.79 -3.87 -10.23
N GLY A 78 -15.21 -3.79 -11.48
CA GLY A 78 -15.41 -2.51 -12.16
C GLY A 78 -14.14 -1.90 -12.76
N GLY A 79 -12.99 -2.58 -12.67
CA GLY A 79 -11.70 -2.09 -13.15
C GLY A 79 -11.03 -1.13 -12.18
N GLY A 80 -9.98 -0.45 -12.64
CA GLY A 80 -9.23 0.50 -11.83
C GLY A 80 -8.10 -0.14 -11.01
N ARG A 81 -7.43 0.68 -10.21
CA ARG A 81 -6.28 0.27 -9.40
C ARG A 81 -6.71 -0.34 -8.07
N ARG A 82 -5.87 -1.23 -7.57
CA ARG A 82 -6.04 -1.85 -6.25
C ARG A 82 -4.85 -1.55 -5.37
N VAL A 83 -5.07 -1.57 -4.08
CA VAL A 83 -4.02 -1.44 -3.06
C VAL A 83 -3.95 -2.72 -2.26
N ILE A 84 -2.74 -3.23 -2.08
CA ILE A 84 -2.48 -4.33 -1.16
C ILE A 84 -1.63 -3.77 -0.03
N ARG A 85 -2.18 -3.77 1.17
CA ARG A 85 -1.51 -3.30 2.37
C ARG A 85 -1.08 -4.49 3.21
N ILE A 86 0.19 -4.55 3.54
CA ILE A 86 0.77 -5.63 4.34
C ILE A 86 1.14 -5.09 5.72
N ARG A 87 0.55 -5.63 6.75
CA ARG A 87 0.89 -5.26 8.12
C ARG A 87 0.55 -6.34 9.14
#